data_2ac81a68d615d3e5d70f65938400afea
#
_entry.id   2ac81a68d615d3e5d70f65938400afea
#
_cell.length_a   1.000
_cell.length_b   1.000
_cell.length_c   1.000
_cell.angle_alpha   90.00
_cell.angle_beta   90.00
_cell.angle_gamma   90.00
#
_symmetry.space_group_name_H-M   'P 1'
#
loop_
_entity.id
_entity.type
_entity.pdbx_description
1 polymer ?
#
loop_
_entity_poly.entity_id
_entity_poly.type
_entity_poly.pdbx_seq_one_letter_code
_entity_poly.pdbx_strand_id
1 'polypeptide(L)'
;MAKLNIADIRQEYTKGGLRESELPGDPLSLFSRWLQEAIDAEVDEPTAVIVGTVSPKGRPSTRTVLLKGLHDGKFIFYTNYESRKGRQLAQNPSISLSFVWHAFERQIHIEGIATKVSPEESDEYFRKRPYKSRIGARISPQSQPIASRMQLIRSFVREAARWIGKEVERPDNWGGYAVTPTRIEFWQGRPNRLHDRFLYTLQPDGEWKISRLAP
;
A
#
# COMPACT_ATOMS: atom_id res chain seq x y z
N MET A 1 -0.18 27.22 -25.09
CA MET A 1 0.42 26.03 -24.42
C MET A 1 0.80 25.05 -25.52
N ALA A 2 2.04 24.54 -25.52
CA ALA A 2 2.45 23.50 -26.46
C ALA A 2 1.60 22.25 -26.21
N LYS A 3 1.03 21.64 -27.25
CA LYS A 3 0.26 20.40 -27.15
C LYS A 3 1.22 19.27 -26.85
N LEU A 4 1.09 18.69 -25.67
CA LEU A 4 1.93 17.55 -25.26
C LEU A 4 1.50 16.32 -26.10
N ASN A 5 2.39 15.80 -26.93
CA ASN A 5 2.12 14.56 -27.67
C ASN A 5 2.57 13.36 -26.84
N ILE A 6 1.63 12.73 -26.16
CA ILE A 6 1.86 11.54 -25.31
C ILE A 6 1.46 10.23 -26.01
N ALA A 7 0.77 10.30 -27.14
CA ALA A 7 0.22 9.14 -27.83
C ALA A 7 1.31 8.21 -28.42
N ASP A 8 2.46 8.78 -28.75
CA ASP A 8 3.58 8.06 -29.36
C ASP A 8 4.58 7.49 -28.34
N ILE A 9 4.35 7.73 -27.03
CA ILE A 9 5.18 7.19 -25.95
C ILE A 9 4.73 5.74 -25.72
N ARG A 10 5.48 4.79 -26.31
CA ARG A 10 5.20 3.35 -26.23
C ARG A 10 6.48 2.60 -25.89
N GLN A 11 6.36 1.59 -25.01
CA GLN A 11 7.41 0.61 -24.75
C GLN A 11 6.83 -0.78 -24.93
N GLU A 12 7.59 -1.69 -25.51
CA GLU A 12 7.24 -3.11 -25.55
C GLU A 12 7.71 -3.79 -24.27
N TYR A 13 6.88 -4.68 -23.76
CA TYR A 13 7.16 -5.49 -22.58
C TYR A 13 7.84 -6.80 -22.99
N THR A 14 9.07 -7.04 -22.50
CA THR A 14 9.90 -8.17 -22.94
C THR A 14 10.53 -8.95 -21.79
N LYS A 15 10.34 -8.50 -20.53
CA LYS A 15 11.13 -8.99 -19.39
C LYS A 15 10.67 -10.29 -18.75
N GLY A 16 9.63 -10.93 -19.24
CA GLY A 16 9.24 -12.21 -18.65
C GLY A 16 7.88 -12.71 -19.08
N GLY A 17 7.39 -13.71 -18.37
CA GLY A 17 6.06 -14.31 -18.51
C GLY A 17 5.64 -14.92 -17.18
N LEU A 18 4.36 -15.18 -17.03
CA LEU A 18 3.79 -15.91 -15.90
C LEU A 18 2.98 -17.08 -16.45
N ARG A 19 3.39 -18.31 -16.13
CA ARG A 19 2.75 -19.53 -16.62
C ARG A 19 1.83 -20.11 -15.55
N GLU A 20 0.76 -20.77 -15.96
CA GLU A 20 -0.16 -21.46 -15.04
C GLU A 20 0.54 -22.48 -14.15
N SER A 21 1.52 -23.21 -14.71
CA SER A 21 2.31 -24.21 -13.97
C SER A 21 3.21 -23.63 -12.88
N GLU A 22 3.40 -22.32 -12.88
CA GLU A 22 4.25 -21.58 -11.91
C GLU A 22 3.44 -20.95 -10.77
N LEU A 23 2.10 -21.07 -10.84
CA LEU A 23 1.19 -20.46 -9.88
C LEU A 23 1.06 -21.34 -8.63
N PRO A 24 1.42 -20.85 -7.44
CA PRO A 24 1.12 -21.55 -6.20
C PRO A 24 -0.39 -21.50 -5.90
N GLY A 25 -0.91 -22.44 -5.13
CA GLY A 25 -2.29 -22.39 -4.66
C GLY A 25 -2.58 -21.18 -3.76
N ASP A 26 -1.58 -20.74 -2.99
CA ASP A 26 -1.66 -19.55 -2.14
C ASP A 26 -1.07 -18.31 -2.84
N PRO A 27 -1.86 -17.26 -3.11
CA PRO A 27 -1.38 -16.04 -3.76
C PRO A 27 -0.36 -15.25 -2.93
N LEU A 28 -0.36 -15.40 -1.60
CA LEU A 28 0.58 -14.70 -0.74
C LEU A 28 2.02 -15.23 -0.91
N SER A 29 2.15 -16.50 -1.25
CA SER A 29 3.44 -17.11 -1.62
C SER A 29 3.99 -16.49 -2.92
N LEU A 30 3.13 -16.28 -3.92
CA LEU A 30 3.53 -15.61 -5.18
C LEU A 30 3.87 -14.13 -4.93
N PHE A 31 3.08 -13.42 -4.13
CA PHE A 31 3.36 -12.04 -3.74
C PHE A 31 4.71 -11.92 -3.04
N SER A 32 4.96 -12.79 -2.04
CA SER A 32 6.21 -12.78 -1.27
C SER A 32 7.43 -13.03 -2.16
N ARG A 33 7.33 -13.98 -3.09
CA ARG A 33 8.38 -14.26 -4.07
C ARG A 33 8.66 -13.03 -4.95
N TRP A 34 7.63 -12.41 -5.52
CA TRP A 34 7.79 -11.24 -6.38
C TRP A 34 8.32 -10.02 -5.63
N LEU A 35 7.89 -9.82 -4.38
CA LEU A 35 8.42 -8.76 -3.51
C LEU A 35 9.90 -9.00 -3.19
N GLN A 36 10.29 -10.25 -2.88
CA GLN A 36 11.68 -10.59 -2.61
C GLN A 36 12.56 -10.34 -3.84
N GLU A 37 12.10 -10.77 -5.04
CA GLU A 37 12.79 -10.47 -6.29
C GLU A 37 12.98 -8.95 -6.52
N ALA A 38 11.97 -8.14 -6.16
CA ALA A 38 12.06 -6.68 -6.26
C ALA A 38 13.05 -6.09 -5.25
N ILE A 39 13.14 -6.64 -4.05
CA ILE A 39 14.11 -6.24 -3.02
C ILE A 39 15.52 -6.62 -3.44
N ASP A 40 15.74 -7.85 -3.90
CA ASP A 40 17.05 -8.37 -4.30
C ASP A 40 17.61 -7.64 -5.53
N ALA A 41 16.74 -7.16 -6.40
CA ALA A 41 17.10 -6.35 -7.56
C ALA A 41 17.18 -4.84 -7.25
N GLU A 42 17.11 -4.45 -5.97
CA GLU A 42 17.21 -3.07 -5.51
C GLU A 42 16.24 -2.12 -6.24
N VAL A 43 15.01 -2.61 -6.52
CA VAL A 43 13.97 -1.75 -7.09
C VAL A 43 13.68 -0.60 -6.13
N ASP A 44 13.55 0.60 -6.67
CA ASP A 44 13.30 1.79 -5.87
C ASP A 44 11.96 1.66 -5.11
N GLU A 45 11.99 1.81 -3.78
CA GLU A 45 10.85 1.65 -2.86
C GLU A 45 9.96 0.41 -3.14
N PRO A 46 10.49 -0.84 -3.10
CA PRO A 46 9.74 -2.04 -3.51
C PRO A 46 8.47 -2.28 -2.68
N THR A 47 8.40 -1.71 -1.48
CA THR A 47 7.23 -1.78 -0.58
C THR A 47 6.22 -0.64 -0.78
N ALA A 48 6.47 0.29 -1.72
CA ALA A 48 5.52 1.33 -2.04
C ALA A 48 4.26 0.74 -2.67
N VAL A 49 3.10 1.11 -2.12
CA VAL A 49 1.81 0.62 -2.56
C VAL A 49 0.80 1.77 -2.71
N ILE A 50 0.10 1.79 -3.81
CA ILE A 50 -1.00 2.72 -4.04
C ILE A 50 -2.25 2.16 -3.36
N VAL A 51 -2.76 2.91 -2.39
CA VAL A 51 -3.98 2.55 -1.65
C VAL A 51 -5.17 3.32 -2.20
N GLY A 52 -6.19 2.62 -2.67
CA GLY A 52 -7.49 3.15 -3.07
C GLY A 52 -8.50 3.03 -1.94
N THR A 53 -9.21 4.13 -1.63
CA THR A 53 -10.31 4.16 -0.66
C THR A 53 -11.47 4.96 -1.23
N VAL A 54 -12.69 4.70 -0.75
CA VAL A 54 -13.92 5.29 -1.28
C VAL A 54 -14.62 6.12 -0.21
N SER A 55 -15.06 7.31 -0.58
CA SER A 55 -15.88 8.15 0.31
C SER A 55 -17.31 7.61 0.43
N PRO A 56 -18.11 8.04 1.43
CA PRO A 56 -19.52 7.65 1.56
C PRO A 56 -20.38 7.99 0.32
N LYS A 57 -19.91 8.95 -0.48
CA LYS A 57 -20.58 9.36 -1.74
C LYS A 57 -20.07 8.57 -2.96
N GLY A 58 -19.39 7.43 -2.75
CA GLY A 58 -18.85 6.60 -3.84
C GLY A 58 -17.63 7.21 -4.57
N ARG A 59 -17.05 8.32 -4.11
CA ARG A 59 -15.89 8.96 -4.77
C ARG A 59 -14.59 8.28 -4.36
N PRO A 60 -13.85 7.65 -5.29
CA PRO A 60 -12.57 7.04 -4.99
C PRO A 60 -11.48 8.10 -4.80
N SER A 61 -10.44 7.72 -4.08
CA SER A 61 -9.22 8.52 -3.94
C SER A 61 -8.03 7.60 -3.66
N THR A 62 -6.87 7.93 -4.20
CA THR A 62 -5.64 7.15 -4.07
C THR A 62 -4.52 7.95 -3.42
N ARG A 63 -3.54 7.25 -2.86
CA ARG A 63 -2.26 7.76 -2.35
C ARG A 63 -1.30 6.61 -2.19
N THR A 64 -0.01 6.91 -2.21
CA THR A 64 1.02 5.93 -1.88
C THR A 64 1.20 5.83 -0.37
N VAL A 65 1.37 4.62 0.13
CA VAL A 65 1.87 4.29 1.47
C VAL A 65 2.95 3.22 1.33
N LEU A 66 3.60 2.84 2.42
CA LEU A 66 4.57 1.73 2.43
C LEU A 66 3.95 0.52 3.11
N LEU A 67 4.01 -0.64 2.47
CA LEU A 67 3.75 -1.92 3.13
C LEU A 67 4.78 -2.12 4.24
N LYS A 68 4.33 -2.55 5.42
CA LYS A 68 5.18 -2.72 6.61
C LYS A 68 5.12 -4.11 7.23
N GLY A 69 4.21 -4.93 6.75
CA GLY A 69 4.09 -6.32 7.16
C GLY A 69 3.24 -7.12 6.20
N LEU A 70 3.54 -8.41 6.15
CA LEU A 70 2.70 -9.45 5.54
C LEU A 70 2.73 -10.62 6.51
N HIS A 71 1.71 -10.74 7.31
CA HIS A 71 1.56 -11.83 8.29
C HIS A 71 0.09 -12.13 8.53
N ASP A 72 -0.21 -13.34 8.99
CA ASP A 72 -1.57 -13.84 9.20
C ASP A 72 -2.48 -13.67 7.97
N GLY A 73 -1.90 -13.80 6.78
CA GLY A 73 -2.63 -13.64 5.53
C GLY A 73 -3.01 -12.19 5.18
N LYS A 74 -2.46 -11.18 5.86
CA LYS A 74 -2.88 -9.78 5.75
C LYS A 74 -1.73 -8.85 5.37
N PHE A 75 -2.06 -7.80 4.62
CA PHE A 75 -1.14 -6.73 4.23
C PHE A 75 -1.25 -5.58 5.24
N ILE A 76 -0.13 -5.21 5.87
CA ILE A 76 -0.11 -4.22 6.96
C ILE A 76 0.52 -2.92 6.50
N PHE A 77 -0.17 -1.80 6.76
CA PHE A 77 0.38 -0.45 6.61
C PHE A 77 -0.04 0.45 7.76
N TYR A 78 0.73 1.50 8.03
CA TYR A 78 0.46 2.42 9.14
C TYR A 78 0.17 3.82 8.65
N THR A 79 -0.79 4.49 9.30
CA THR A 79 -1.22 5.84 8.91
C THR A 79 -1.89 6.58 10.07
N ASN A 80 -2.21 7.87 9.83
CA ASN A 80 -3.08 8.64 10.71
C ASN A 80 -4.55 8.27 10.41
N TYR A 81 -5.31 7.84 11.43
CA TYR A 81 -6.72 7.44 11.33
C TYR A 81 -7.65 8.61 10.98
N GLU A 82 -7.26 9.85 11.33
CA GLU A 82 -8.00 11.07 10.99
C GLU A 82 -7.65 11.63 9.61
N SER A 83 -6.73 11.00 8.89
CA SER A 83 -6.46 11.34 7.49
C SER A 83 -7.66 11.07 6.60
N ARG A 84 -7.67 11.61 5.36
CA ARG A 84 -8.77 11.34 4.40
C ARG A 84 -9.00 9.85 4.22
N LYS A 85 -7.93 9.03 4.08
CA LYS A 85 -8.06 7.57 3.96
C LYS A 85 -8.59 6.93 5.24
N GLY A 86 -8.09 7.34 6.40
CA GLY A 86 -8.54 6.80 7.69
C GLY A 86 -10.03 7.05 7.93
N ARG A 87 -10.51 8.27 7.66
CA ARG A 87 -11.94 8.59 7.76
C ARG A 87 -12.80 7.81 6.74
N GLN A 88 -12.28 7.59 5.54
CA GLN A 88 -12.98 6.79 4.53
C GLN A 88 -13.07 5.32 4.97
N LEU A 89 -11.96 4.73 5.45
CA LEU A 89 -11.93 3.33 5.92
C LEU A 89 -12.79 3.11 7.17
N ALA A 90 -12.94 4.11 8.03
CA ALA A 90 -13.85 4.03 9.17
C ALA A 90 -15.32 3.92 8.77
N GLN A 91 -15.70 4.40 7.58
CA GLN A 91 -17.06 4.40 7.06
C GLN A 91 -17.29 3.29 6.02
N ASN A 92 -16.28 2.96 5.24
CA ASN A 92 -16.29 1.88 4.25
C ASN A 92 -14.93 1.17 4.28
N PRO A 93 -14.84 -0.02 4.87
CA PRO A 93 -13.59 -0.74 5.02
C PRO A 93 -13.06 -1.36 3.72
N SER A 94 -13.82 -1.30 2.62
CA SER A 94 -13.36 -1.78 1.31
C SER A 94 -12.16 -0.97 0.84
N ILE A 95 -11.12 -1.67 0.41
CA ILE A 95 -9.83 -1.09 0.04
C ILE A 95 -9.25 -1.80 -1.17
N SER A 96 -8.49 -1.06 -1.97
CA SER A 96 -7.62 -1.66 -2.98
C SER A 96 -6.17 -1.27 -2.73
N LEU A 97 -5.27 -2.20 -3.02
CA LEU A 97 -3.83 -2.00 -2.99
C LEU A 97 -3.28 -2.31 -4.38
N SER A 98 -2.38 -1.47 -4.90
CA SER A 98 -1.74 -1.72 -6.20
C SER A 98 -0.24 -1.51 -6.06
N PHE A 99 0.53 -2.57 -6.36
CA PHE A 99 1.98 -2.53 -6.51
C PHE A 99 2.32 -2.44 -7.99
N VAL A 100 3.31 -1.62 -8.34
CA VAL A 100 3.77 -1.47 -9.71
C VAL A 100 5.30 -1.49 -9.71
N TRP A 101 5.88 -2.54 -10.25
CA TRP A 101 7.33 -2.70 -10.40
C TRP A 101 7.71 -2.62 -11.89
N HIS A 102 7.90 -1.41 -12.37
CA HIS A 102 8.23 -1.14 -13.77
C HIS A 102 9.49 -1.88 -14.24
N ALA A 103 10.46 -2.05 -13.34
CA ALA A 103 11.69 -2.78 -13.63
C ALA A 103 11.44 -4.24 -14.06
N PHE A 104 10.37 -4.85 -13.60
CA PHE A 104 9.95 -6.21 -13.94
C PHE A 104 8.73 -6.28 -14.86
N GLU A 105 8.18 -5.13 -15.24
CA GLU A 105 6.92 -5.08 -16.01
C GLU A 105 5.80 -5.85 -15.27
N ARG A 106 5.72 -5.69 -13.93
CA ARG A 106 4.78 -6.39 -13.06
C ARG A 106 3.86 -5.44 -12.33
N GLN A 107 2.62 -5.88 -12.17
CA GLN A 107 1.64 -5.23 -11.31
C GLN A 107 0.93 -6.27 -10.45
N ILE A 108 0.54 -5.88 -9.24
CA ILE A 108 -0.29 -6.70 -8.37
C ILE A 108 -1.44 -5.82 -7.88
N HIS A 109 -2.67 -6.25 -8.10
CA HIS A 109 -3.87 -5.57 -7.64
C HIS A 109 -4.57 -6.42 -6.59
N ILE A 110 -4.83 -5.85 -5.43
CA ILE A 110 -5.43 -6.52 -4.30
C ILE A 110 -6.71 -5.77 -3.93
N GLU A 111 -7.81 -6.49 -3.83
CA GLU A 111 -9.05 -6.00 -3.24
C GLU A 111 -9.28 -6.72 -1.91
N GLY A 112 -9.76 -6.00 -0.91
CA GLY A 112 -9.96 -6.60 0.41
C GLY A 112 -10.65 -5.69 1.39
N ILE A 113 -10.63 -6.11 2.66
CA ILE A 113 -11.25 -5.41 3.78
C ILE A 113 -10.17 -4.97 4.75
N ALA A 114 -10.16 -3.69 5.09
CA ALA A 114 -9.23 -3.10 6.04
C ALA A 114 -9.83 -3.12 7.46
N THR A 115 -9.07 -3.64 8.41
CA THR A 115 -9.37 -3.58 9.85
C THR A 115 -8.20 -2.91 10.56
N LYS A 116 -8.45 -2.21 11.68
CA LYS A 116 -7.35 -1.71 12.49
C LYS A 116 -6.60 -2.88 13.12
N VAL A 117 -5.27 -2.80 13.16
CA VAL A 117 -4.47 -3.72 13.99
C VAL A 117 -4.64 -3.36 15.46
N SER A 118 -4.18 -4.22 16.36
CA SER A 118 -4.25 -3.96 17.79
C SER A 118 -3.47 -2.70 18.20
N PRO A 119 -3.85 -2.04 19.31
CA PRO A 119 -3.06 -0.95 19.87
C PRO A 119 -1.61 -1.36 20.15
N GLU A 120 -1.40 -2.57 20.68
CA GLU A 120 -0.09 -3.13 21.05
C GLU A 120 0.81 -3.28 19.82
N GLU A 121 0.28 -3.82 18.70
CA GLU A 121 1.00 -3.93 17.43
C GLU A 121 1.34 -2.53 16.88
N SER A 122 0.40 -1.59 16.99
CA SER A 122 0.64 -0.21 16.58
C SER A 122 1.72 0.45 17.43
N ASP A 123 1.75 0.21 18.74
CA ASP A 123 2.75 0.74 19.67
C ASP A 123 4.13 0.14 19.41
N GLU A 124 4.19 -1.17 19.18
CA GLU A 124 5.44 -1.86 18.84
C GLU A 124 6.06 -1.30 17.57
N TYR A 125 5.27 -1.17 16.50
CA TYR A 125 5.76 -0.60 15.26
C TYR A 125 6.12 0.89 15.42
N PHE A 126 5.34 1.68 16.18
CA PHE A 126 5.63 3.09 16.40
C PHE A 126 6.97 3.31 17.09
N ARG A 127 7.33 2.48 18.07
CA ARG A 127 8.63 2.51 18.76
C ARG A 127 9.82 2.26 17.84
N LYS A 128 9.65 1.37 16.85
CA LYS A 128 10.70 1.05 15.83
C LYS A 128 10.97 2.21 14.85
N ARG A 129 10.08 3.20 14.78
CA ARG A 129 10.23 4.34 13.86
C ARG A 129 11.32 5.30 14.33
N PRO A 130 12.06 5.94 13.39
CA PRO A 130 13.01 6.98 13.74
C PRO A 130 12.36 8.10 14.56
N TYR A 131 13.09 8.67 15.51
CA TYR A 131 12.60 9.72 16.41
C TYR A 131 11.86 10.85 15.67
N LYS A 132 12.48 11.42 14.62
CA LYS A 132 11.87 12.50 13.81
C LYS A 132 10.55 12.08 13.17
N SER A 133 10.43 10.83 12.75
CA SER A 133 9.20 10.29 12.15
C SER A 133 8.10 10.10 13.21
N ARG A 134 8.45 9.77 14.45
CA ARG A 134 7.51 9.71 15.58
C ARG A 134 6.97 11.10 15.92
N ILE A 135 7.85 12.10 16.02
CA ILE A 135 7.43 13.49 16.23
C ILE A 135 6.54 13.99 15.09
N GLY A 136 6.93 13.71 13.83
CA GLY A 136 6.12 14.09 12.65
C GLY A 136 4.70 13.51 12.68
N ALA A 137 4.54 12.27 13.15
CA ALA A 137 3.23 11.62 13.26
C ALA A 137 2.33 12.32 14.30
N ARG A 138 2.90 12.82 15.39
CA ARG A 138 2.16 13.51 16.46
C ARG A 138 1.65 14.88 16.05
N ILE A 139 2.39 15.60 15.19
CA ILE A 139 2.06 16.99 14.86
C ILE A 139 1.29 17.17 13.55
N SER A 140 1.19 16.13 12.75
CA SER A 140 0.62 16.22 11.40
C SER A 140 -0.91 16.08 11.41
N PRO A 141 -1.67 17.15 11.12
CA PRO A 141 -3.10 17.03 10.81
C PRO A 141 -3.27 16.47 9.41
N GLN A 142 -2.91 15.21 9.20
CA GLN A 142 -2.76 14.61 7.88
C GLN A 142 -4.01 14.79 7.02
N SER A 143 -3.82 15.24 5.77
CA SER A 143 -4.87 15.52 4.77
C SER A 143 -5.75 16.74 5.10
N GLN A 144 -5.38 17.57 6.05
CA GLN A 144 -6.09 18.83 6.33
C GLN A 144 -5.31 20.03 5.77
N PRO A 145 -5.99 21.10 5.36
CA PRO A 145 -5.33 22.35 5.02
C PRO A 145 -4.56 22.93 6.22
N ILE A 146 -3.41 23.49 5.95
CA ILE A 146 -2.58 24.20 6.94
C ILE A 146 -2.23 25.59 6.40
N ALA A 147 -2.02 26.56 7.27
CA ALA A 147 -1.72 27.92 6.86
C ALA A 147 -0.35 28.06 6.19
N SER A 148 0.66 27.30 6.64
CA SER A 148 2.00 27.36 6.04
C SER A 148 2.89 26.18 6.47
N ARG A 149 3.95 25.94 5.70
CA ARG A 149 5.02 25.02 6.10
C ARG A 149 5.69 25.44 7.42
N MET A 150 5.79 26.73 7.66
CA MET A 150 6.40 27.28 8.89
C MET A 150 5.60 26.88 10.14
N GLN A 151 4.28 26.79 10.04
CA GLN A 151 3.43 26.27 11.12
C GLN A 151 3.83 24.85 11.51
N LEU A 152 4.03 23.95 10.52
CA LEU A 152 4.49 22.57 10.77
C LEU A 152 5.88 22.55 11.43
N ILE A 153 6.81 23.37 10.93
CA ILE A 153 8.17 23.43 11.50
C ILE A 153 8.12 23.88 12.97
N ARG A 154 7.37 24.92 13.28
CA ARG A 154 7.20 25.39 14.67
C ARG A 154 6.57 24.33 15.57
N SER A 155 5.54 23.63 15.07
CA SER A 155 4.91 22.52 15.80
C SER A 155 5.88 21.37 16.02
N PHE A 156 6.71 21.05 15.02
CA PHE A 156 7.72 19.99 15.11
C PHE A 156 8.77 20.34 16.18
N VAL A 157 9.33 21.56 16.16
CA VAL A 157 10.35 21.98 17.13
C VAL A 157 9.78 21.95 18.55
N ARG A 158 8.58 22.49 18.74
CA ARG A 158 7.90 22.49 20.06
C ARG A 158 7.64 21.07 20.56
N GLU A 159 7.13 20.19 19.71
CA GLU A 159 6.83 18.80 20.10
C GLU A 159 8.13 18.03 20.35
N ALA A 160 9.16 18.19 19.53
CA ALA A 160 10.46 17.57 19.74
C ALA A 160 11.06 17.99 21.10
N ALA A 161 10.99 19.27 21.47
CA ALA A 161 11.47 19.75 22.76
C ALA A 161 10.75 19.09 23.96
N ARG A 162 9.47 18.76 23.84
CA ARG A 162 8.69 18.08 24.89
C ARG A 162 9.17 16.65 25.16
N TRP A 163 9.75 16.01 24.15
CA TRP A 163 10.15 14.62 24.20
C TRP A 163 11.68 14.41 24.31
N ILE A 164 12.45 15.48 24.57
CA ILE A 164 13.89 15.34 24.85
C ILE A 164 14.08 14.46 26.09
N GLY A 165 14.88 13.39 25.94
CA GLY A 165 15.17 12.45 27.02
C GLY A 165 14.00 11.55 27.42
N LYS A 166 12.91 11.55 26.66
CA LYS A 166 11.73 10.71 26.90
C LYS A 166 11.42 9.83 25.70
N GLU A 167 10.77 8.70 25.94
CA GLU A 167 10.20 7.90 24.88
C GLU A 167 8.99 8.61 24.25
N VAL A 168 9.00 8.75 22.92
CA VAL A 168 7.87 9.36 22.19
C VAL A 168 6.73 8.37 22.08
N GLU A 169 5.64 8.63 22.77
CA GLU A 169 4.43 7.83 22.76
C GLU A 169 3.66 7.98 21.43
N ARG A 170 3.00 6.91 21.02
CA ARG A 170 2.12 6.92 19.84
C ARG A 170 0.87 7.76 20.15
N PRO A 171 0.46 8.67 19.26
CA PRO A 171 -0.84 9.34 19.40
C PRO A 171 -1.99 8.40 19.04
N ASP A 172 -3.14 8.53 19.70
CA ASP A 172 -4.31 7.67 19.52
C ASP A 172 -4.85 7.66 18.09
N ASN A 173 -4.68 8.76 17.38
CA ASN A 173 -5.11 8.90 15.99
C ASN A 173 -4.12 8.32 14.97
N TRP A 174 -3.12 7.54 15.39
CA TRP A 174 -2.14 6.91 14.51
C TRP A 174 -2.01 5.43 14.81
N GLY A 175 -1.96 4.59 13.77
CA GLY A 175 -1.76 3.15 13.92
C GLY A 175 -1.87 2.41 12.60
N GLY A 176 -1.95 1.09 12.68
CA GLY A 176 -1.96 0.20 11.53
C GLY A 176 -3.35 -0.17 11.03
N TYR A 177 -3.40 -0.49 9.75
CA TYR A 177 -4.48 -1.24 9.12
C TYR A 177 -3.93 -2.57 8.59
N ALA A 178 -4.66 -3.64 8.88
CA ALA A 178 -4.50 -4.96 8.30
C ALA A 178 -5.54 -5.14 7.20
N VAL A 179 -5.10 -5.44 5.99
CA VAL A 179 -5.97 -5.69 4.83
C VAL A 179 -6.06 -7.19 4.62
N THR A 180 -7.24 -7.76 4.84
CA THR A 180 -7.57 -9.14 4.49
C THR A 180 -7.96 -9.16 3.02
N PRO A 181 -7.18 -9.81 2.14
CA PRO A 181 -7.48 -9.85 0.72
C PRO A 181 -8.65 -10.79 0.43
N THR A 182 -9.49 -10.40 -0.52
CA THR A 182 -10.56 -11.22 -1.09
C THR A 182 -10.31 -11.57 -2.55
N ARG A 183 -9.51 -10.70 -3.24
CA ARG A 183 -9.09 -10.90 -4.63
C ARG A 183 -7.65 -10.40 -4.79
N ILE A 184 -6.83 -11.15 -5.50
CA ILE A 184 -5.46 -10.74 -5.85
C ILE A 184 -5.24 -11.05 -7.32
N GLU A 185 -4.97 -10.03 -8.13
CA GLU A 185 -4.58 -10.17 -9.53
C GLU A 185 -3.07 -9.96 -9.66
N PHE A 186 -2.42 -10.90 -10.35
CA PHE A 186 -1.04 -10.80 -10.81
C PHE A 186 -1.04 -10.50 -12.31
N TRP A 187 -0.38 -9.42 -12.68
CA TRP A 187 -0.22 -8.96 -14.05
C TRP A 187 1.26 -8.94 -14.43
N GLN A 188 1.61 -9.60 -15.54
CA GLN A 188 2.96 -9.60 -16.11
C GLN A 188 2.91 -9.09 -17.55
N GLY A 189 3.77 -8.09 -17.85
CA GLY A 189 3.90 -7.53 -19.17
C GLY A 189 4.38 -8.56 -20.19
N ARG A 190 3.79 -8.53 -21.40
CA ARG A 190 4.16 -9.38 -22.55
C ARG A 190 4.11 -8.57 -23.82
N PRO A 191 4.90 -8.97 -24.87
CA PRO A 191 4.83 -8.36 -26.18
C PRO A 191 3.40 -8.39 -26.78
N ASN A 192 3.17 -7.49 -27.72
CA ASN A 192 1.90 -7.42 -28.48
C ASN A 192 0.66 -7.24 -27.59
N ARG A 193 0.82 -6.74 -26.35
CA ARG A 193 -0.25 -6.57 -25.35
C ARG A 193 -0.93 -7.87 -24.92
N LEU A 194 -0.35 -9.05 -25.19
CA LEU A 194 -0.85 -10.36 -24.77
C LEU A 194 -0.38 -10.67 -23.34
N HIS A 195 -0.71 -9.78 -22.39
CA HIS A 195 -0.24 -9.85 -21.02
C HIS A 195 -0.76 -11.07 -20.28
N ASP A 196 0.08 -11.67 -19.41
CA ASP A 196 -0.36 -12.73 -18.53
C ASP A 196 -1.06 -12.11 -17.32
N ARG A 197 -2.31 -12.47 -17.10
CA ARG A 197 -3.15 -11.99 -16.01
C ARG A 197 -3.79 -13.15 -15.29
N PHE A 198 -3.53 -13.29 -14.00
CA PHE A 198 -4.13 -14.33 -13.16
C PHE A 198 -4.78 -13.72 -11.95
N LEU A 199 -6.06 -14.02 -11.77
CA LEU A 199 -6.89 -13.60 -10.67
C LEU A 199 -7.08 -14.75 -9.69
N TYR A 200 -6.70 -14.53 -8.45
CA TYR A 200 -7.06 -15.34 -7.31
C TYR A 200 -8.30 -14.74 -6.64
N THR A 201 -9.32 -15.53 -6.45
CA THR A 201 -10.55 -15.13 -5.76
C THR A 201 -10.77 -16.06 -4.57
N LEU A 202 -10.84 -15.46 -3.36
CA LEU A 202 -11.12 -16.21 -2.13
C LEU A 202 -12.53 -16.76 -2.17
N GLN A 203 -12.68 -18.07 -1.95
CA GLN A 203 -13.96 -18.77 -1.93
C GLN A 203 -14.51 -18.83 -0.50
N PRO A 204 -15.82 -19.12 -0.32
CA PRO A 204 -16.43 -19.24 1.01
C PRO A 204 -15.84 -20.34 1.91
N ASP A 205 -15.23 -21.37 1.31
CA ASP A 205 -14.52 -22.45 2.00
C ASP A 205 -13.09 -22.09 2.43
N GLY A 206 -12.63 -20.87 2.12
CA GLY A 206 -11.28 -20.38 2.43
C GLY A 206 -10.24 -20.69 1.37
N GLU A 207 -10.57 -21.45 0.32
CA GLU A 207 -9.67 -21.80 -0.77
C GLU A 207 -9.58 -20.68 -1.82
N TRP A 208 -8.46 -20.63 -2.55
CA TRP A 208 -8.25 -19.67 -3.62
C TRP A 208 -8.54 -20.30 -4.99
N LYS A 209 -9.53 -19.76 -5.68
CA LYS A 209 -9.80 -20.10 -7.08
C LYS A 209 -8.96 -19.23 -8.00
N ILE A 210 -8.19 -19.88 -8.90
CA ILE A 210 -7.37 -19.21 -9.91
C ILE A 210 -8.14 -19.14 -11.23
N SER A 211 -8.06 -17.98 -11.88
CA SER A 211 -8.63 -17.76 -13.22
C SER A 211 -7.68 -16.91 -14.06
N ARG A 212 -7.48 -17.30 -15.33
CA ARG A 212 -6.79 -16.43 -16.29
C ARG A 212 -7.76 -15.34 -16.76
N LEU A 213 -7.30 -14.09 -16.81
CA LEU A 213 -8.06 -12.98 -17.39
C LEU A 213 -7.55 -12.65 -18.80
N ALA A 214 -8.44 -12.15 -19.63
CA ALA A 214 -8.06 -11.54 -20.90
C ALA A 214 -7.22 -10.27 -20.65
N PRO A 215 -6.20 -9.99 -21.47
CA PRO A 215 -5.35 -8.81 -21.36
C PRO A 215 -6.07 -7.50 -21.69
#